data_a418599b69534c4d15868f748aa6a28d
#
_entry.id   a418599b69534c4d15868f748aa6a28d
#
_cell.length_a   1.000
_cell.length_b   1.000
_cell.length_c   1.000
_cell.angle_alpha   90.00
_cell.angle_beta   90.00
_cell.angle_gamma   90.00
#
_symmetry.space_group_name_H-M   'P 1'
#
loop_
_entity.id
_entity.type
_entity.pdbx_description
1 polymer ?
#
loop_
_entity_poly.entity_id
_entity_poly.type
_entity_poly.pdbx_seq_one_letter_code
_entity_poly.pdbx_strand_id
1 'polypeptide(L)'
;MLAFHDTHKQTGLVDVTTISDFIRSRNVDSIDFLKIDVEGFDLSVLKGVPWESVLPDVIEAEFEDAKTEKLGHNFVDICEYLVDRGYTVYLSEWHPIIRYGIPHDWCRVVRYPAALLSKSAWGNLLAFRNDPGEATVRAAFDACVKFRKTTPVQLKNAADPGPANDDKRSRPDDPYPVASGQPS
;
A
#
# COMPACT_ATOMS: atom_id res chain seq x y z
N MET A 1 -13.00 14.64 -4.15
CA MET A 1 -12.39 13.70 -3.17
C MET A 1 -13.47 12.75 -2.71
N LEU A 2 -13.24 11.44 -2.81
CA LEU A 2 -14.15 10.44 -2.27
C LEU A 2 -13.82 10.25 -0.79
N ALA A 3 -14.79 10.51 0.09
CA ALA A 3 -14.65 10.19 1.50
C ALA A 3 -15.10 8.72 1.70
N PHE A 4 -14.22 7.87 2.21
CA PHE A 4 -14.55 6.47 2.52
C PHE A 4 -15.31 6.34 3.84
N HIS A 5 -15.29 7.39 4.67
CA HIS A 5 -15.96 7.42 5.97
C HIS A 5 -16.57 8.81 6.24
N ASP A 6 -17.75 8.85 6.87
CA ASP A 6 -18.47 10.10 7.15
C ASP A 6 -17.72 11.05 8.10
N THR A 7 -16.74 10.51 8.82
CA THR A 7 -15.88 11.31 9.71
C THR A 7 -14.71 11.98 9.02
N HIS A 8 -14.45 11.65 7.74
CA HIS A 8 -13.37 12.27 6.98
C HIS A 8 -13.67 13.75 6.72
N LYS A 9 -12.73 14.61 7.07
CA LYS A 9 -12.81 16.06 6.85
C LYS A 9 -11.62 16.48 5.99
N GLN A 10 -11.89 17.35 5.02
CA GLN A 10 -10.82 17.97 4.25
C GLN A 10 -10.06 18.95 5.17
N THR A 11 -8.75 18.71 5.35
CA THR A 11 -7.88 19.54 6.19
C THR A 11 -6.91 20.42 5.38
N GLY A 12 -6.74 20.13 4.07
CA GLY A 12 -5.84 20.89 3.21
C GLY A 12 -5.83 20.37 1.78
N LEU A 13 -4.99 20.99 0.99
CA LEU A 13 -4.64 20.57 -0.37
C LEU A 13 -3.17 20.15 -0.37
N VAL A 14 -2.84 19.13 -1.16
CA VAL A 14 -1.47 18.66 -1.40
C VAL A 14 -1.27 18.53 -2.91
N ASP A 15 -0.06 18.77 -3.35
CA ASP A 15 0.33 18.51 -4.73
C ASP A 15 0.40 17.00 -4.97
N VAL A 16 -0.11 16.58 -6.13
CA VAL A 16 -0.12 15.17 -6.55
C VAL A 16 0.79 15.03 -7.75
N THR A 17 1.64 14.00 -7.74
CA THR A 17 2.50 13.65 -8.86
C THR A 17 2.32 12.17 -9.22
N THR A 18 2.81 11.78 -10.40
CA THR A 18 2.85 10.38 -10.81
C THR A 18 4.19 9.75 -10.43
N ILE A 19 4.22 8.41 -10.33
CA ILE A 19 5.49 7.68 -10.19
C ILE A 19 6.43 8.02 -11.36
N SER A 20 5.89 8.14 -12.57
CA SER A 20 6.67 8.50 -13.76
C SER A 20 7.37 9.87 -13.61
N ASP A 21 6.65 10.88 -13.15
CA ASP A 21 7.22 12.22 -12.94
C ASP A 21 8.24 12.21 -11.80
N PHE A 22 7.96 11.49 -10.73
CA PHE A 22 8.89 11.33 -9.62
C PHE A 22 10.20 10.67 -10.08
N ILE A 23 10.12 9.52 -10.76
CA ILE A 23 11.27 8.80 -11.32
C ILE A 23 12.12 9.72 -12.20
N ARG A 24 11.47 10.43 -13.11
CA ARG A 24 12.14 11.37 -14.02
C ARG A 24 12.82 12.52 -13.28
N SER A 25 12.13 13.13 -12.31
CA SER A 25 12.66 14.27 -11.55
C SER A 25 13.81 13.90 -10.61
N ARG A 26 13.89 12.63 -10.21
CA ARG A 26 14.91 12.12 -9.29
C ARG A 26 16.00 11.28 -9.97
N ASN A 27 15.91 11.08 -11.30
CA ASN A 27 16.81 10.22 -12.07
C ASN A 27 16.92 8.81 -11.46
N VAL A 28 15.76 8.18 -11.18
CA VAL A 28 15.70 6.83 -10.64
C VAL A 28 15.83 5.86 -11.81
N ASP A 29 16.87 5.03 -11.81
CA ASP A 29 17.16 4.08 -12.90
C ASP A 29 16.56 2.69 -12.64
N SER A 30 16.35 2.31 -11.38
CA SER A 30 15.79 1.01 -10.97
C SER A 30 15.00 1.11 -9.68
N ILE A 31 14.09 0.15 -9.49
CA ILE A 31 13.31 0.00 -8.26
C ILE A 31 13.38 -1.46 -7.84
N ASP A 32 14.02 -1.76 -6.72
CA ASP A 32 14.09 -3.12 -6.18
C ASP A 32 12.74 -3.51 -5.55
N PHE A 33 12.11 -2.58 -4.84
CA PHE A 33 10.84 -2.79 -4.16
C PHE A 33 9.94 -1.55 -4.23
N LEU A 34 8.73 -1.74 -4.74
CA LEU A 34 7.69 -0.71 -4.80
C LEU A 34 6.53 -1.10 -3.88
N LYS A 35 6.37 -0.39 -2.76
CA LYS A 35 5.17 -0.49 -1.92
C LYS A 35 4.16 0.58 -2.31
N ILE A 36 2.91 0.15 -2.49
CA ILE A 36 1.76 1.02 -2.75
C ILE A 36 0.72 0.72 -1.67
N ASP A 37 0.21 1.78 -1.03
CA ASP A 37 -0.78 1.70 0.04
C ASP A 37 -1.48 3.07 0.10
N VAL A 38 -2.46 3.26 -0.78
CA VAL A 38 -3.12 4.54 -1.06
C VAL A 38 -4.63 4.45 -0.96
N GLU A 39 -5.09 3.57 -0.06
CA GLU A 39 -6.49 3.44 0.33
C GLU A 39 -7.42 3.25 -0.88
N GLY A 40 -7.09 2.26 -1.74
CA GLY A 40 -7.89 1.85 -2.89
C GLY A 40 -7.54 2.52 -4.22
N PHE A 41 -6.59 3.47 -4.26
CA PHE A 41 -6.08 4.04 -5.53
C PHE A 41 -4.86 3.29 -6.07
N ASP A 42 -4.55 2.11 -5.55
CA ASP A 42 -3.37 1.31 -5.87
C ASP A 42 -3.25 1.01 -7.35
N LEU A 43 -4.34 0.61 -8.01
CA LEU A 43 -4.37 0.40 -9.46
C LEU A 43 -4.07 1.69 -10.24
N SER A 44 -4.52 2.83 -9.75
CA SER A 44 -4.25 4.13 -10.39
C SER A 44 -2.77 4.50 -10.28
N VAL A 45 -2.15 4.22 -9.14
CA VAL A 45 -0.70 4.41 -8.94
C VAL A 45 0.09 3.49 -9.86
N LEU A 46 -0.29 2.20 -9.96
CA LEU A 46 0.32 1.24 -10.87
C LEU A 46 0.25 1.70 -12.32
N LYS A 47 -0.88 2.28 -12.75
CA LYS A 47 -1.03 2.85 -14.10
C LYS A 47 -0.11 4.05 -14.35
N GLY A 48 0.40 4.69 -13.31
CA GLY A 48 1.36 5.79 -13.39
C GLY A 48 2.83 5.35 -13.43
N VAL A 49 3.13 4.05 -13.36
CA VAL A 49 4.50 3.51 -13.50
C VAL A 49 4.93 3.58 -14.96
N PRO A 50 6.15 4.05 -15.28
CA PRO A 50 6.66 4.10 -16.65
C PRO A 50 7.24 2.73 -17.05
N TRP A 51 6.37 1.74 -17.27
CA TRP A 51 6.69 0.33 -17.50
C TRP A 51 7.70 0.06 -18.63
N GLU A 52 7.80 0.98 -19.60
CA GLU A 52 8.76 0.87 -20.72
C GLU A 52 10.21 1.14 -20.28
N SER A 53 10.41 1.83 -19.17
CA SER A 53 11.74 2.28 -18.73
C SER A 53 12.15 1.73 -17.37
N VAL A 54 11.22 1.53 -16.45
CA VAL A 54 11.49 1.04 -15.10
C VAL A 54 10.51 -0.06 -14.73
N LEU A 55 11.07 -1.25 -14.47
CA LEU A 55 10.34 -2.43 -14.02
C LEU A 55 10.75 -2.74 -12.58
N PRO A 56 9.91 -2.48 -11.56
CA PRO A 56 10.21 -2.87 -10.19
C PRO A 56 10.46 -4.39 -10.08
N ASP A 57 11.45 -4.81 -9.29
CA ASP A 57 11.69 -6.24 -9.11
C ASP A 57 10.60 -6.91 -8.28
N VAL A 58 10.12 -6.20 -7.25
CA VAL A 58 9.01 -6.64 -6.41
C VAL A 58 8.03 -5.48 -6.20
N ILE A 59 6.74 -5.77 -6.26
CA ILE A 59 5.67 -4.81 -5.98
C ILE A 59 4.80 -5.37 -4.86
N GLU A 60 4.49 -4.52 -3.88
CA GLU A 60 3.45 -4.75 -2.88
C GLU A 60 2.36 -3.71 -3.05
N ALA A 61 1.11 -4.14 -3.21
CA ALA A 61 -0.04 -3.25 -3.30
C ALA A 61 -1.18 -3.78 -2.43
N GLU A 62 -1.93 -2.89 -1.78
CA GLU A 62 -3.09 -3.28 -0.98
C GLU A 62 -4.28 -3.63 -1.88
N PHE A 63 -5.11 -4.57 -1.44
CA PHE A 63 -6.44 -4.80 -1.98
C PHE A 63 -7.48 -4.87 -0.87
N GLU A 64 -8.64 -4.25 -1.12
CA GLU A 64 -9.84 -4.33 -0.30
C GLU A 64 -11.04 -4.00 -1.19
N ASP A 65 -11.70 -5.04 -1.74
CA ASP A 65 -12.76 -4.86 -2.74
C ASP A 65 -13.92 -4.00 -2.22
N ALA A 66 -14.20 -4.03 -0.92
CA ALA A 66 -15.19 -3.17 -0.30
C ALA A 66 -14.92 -1.65 -0.51
N LYS A 67 -13.64 -1.27 -0.65
CA LYS A 67 -13.23 0.11 -1.00
C LYS A 67 -13.21 0.32 -2.51
N THR A 68 -12.63 -0.63 -3.26
CA THR A 68 -12.24 -0.44 -4.66
C THR A 68 -13.39 -0.68 -5.65
N GLU A 69 -14.40 -1.48 -5.34
CA GLU A 69 -15.59 -1.66 -6.18
C GLU A 69 -16.29 -0.33 -6.49
N LYS A 70 -16.32 0.60 -5.54
CA LYS A 70 -16.86 1.97 -5.74
C LYS A 70 -16.02 2.80 -6.70
N LEU A 71 -14.76 2.42 -6.91
CA LEU A 71 -13.83 3.04 -7.85
C LEU A 71 -13.81 2.33 -9.22
N GLY A 72 -14.65 1.28 -9.38
CA GLY A 72 -14.82 0.53 -10.62
C GLY A 72 -13.77 -0.55 -10.85
N HIS A 73 -13.12 -1.06 -9.83
CA HIS A 73 -12.18 -2.18 -9.92
C HIS A 73 -12.16 -3.01 -8.64
N ASN A 74 -11.56 -4.19 -8.70
CA ASN A 74 -11.38 -5.13 -7.60
C ASN A 74 -9.96 -5.73 -7.62
N PHE A 75 -9.67 -6.65 -6.73
CA PHE A 75 -8.35 -7.28 -6.64
C PHE A 75 -7.93 -8.02 -7.91
N VAL A 76 -8.90 -8.60 -8.64
CA VAL A 76 -8.61 -9.33 -9.90
C VAL A 76 -8.05 -8.36 -10.93
N ASP A 77 -8.64 -7.17 -11.06
CA ASP A 77 -8.16 -6.15 -12.01
C ASP A 77 -6.72 -5.74 -11.73
N ILE A 78 -6.33 -5.66 -10.44
CA ILE A 78 -4.95 -5.34 -10.05
C ILE A 78 -4.03 -6.52 -10.38
N CYS A 79 -4.46 -7.75 -10.06
CA CYS A 79 -3.68 -8.95 -10.36
C CYS A 79 -3.43 -9.12 -11.85
N GLU A 80 -4.47 -9.02 -12.68
CA GLU A 80 -4.37 -9.18 -14.13
C GLU A 80 -3.51 -8.06 -14.73
N TYR A 81 -3.66 -6.83 -14.24
CA TYR A 81 -2.81 -5.72 -14.67
C TYR A 81 -1.31 -6.01 -14.48
N LEU A 82 -0.94 -6.69 -13.38
CA LEU A 82 0.44 -7.07 -13.09
C LEU A 82 0.87 -8.32 -13.86
N VAL A 83 -0.01 -9.33 -13.99
CA VAL A 83 0.25 -10.55 -14.77
C VAL A 83 0.49 -10.22 -16.25
N ASP A 84 -0.28 -9.33 -16.84
CA ASP A 84 -0.12 -8.85 -18.23
C ASP A 84 1.24 -8.17 -18.46
N ARG A 85 1.91 -7.73 -17.37
CA ARG A 85 3.26 -7.14 -17.38
C ARG A 85 4.37 -8.13 -17.04
N GLY A 86 4.02 -9.42 -16.97
CA GLY A 86 4.97 -10.51 -16.77
C GLY A 86 5.31 -10.80 -15.31
N TYR A 87 4.55 -10.24 -14.35
CA TYR A 87 4.76 -10.55 -12.94
C TYR A 87 4.04 -11.83 -12.52
N THR A 88 4.67 -12.57 -11.60
CA THR A 88 3.99 -13.60 -10.84
C THR A 88 3.41 -12.96 -9.58
N VAL A 89 2.09 -13.13 -9.36
CA VAL A 89 1.37 -12.47 -8.26
C VAL A 89 1.00 -13.49 -7.19
N TYR A 90 1.17 -13.11 -5.93
CA TYR A 90 0.72 -13.82 -4.74
C TYR A 90 -0.22 -12.94 -3.92
N LEU A 91 -1.28 -13.54 -3.39
CA LEU A 91 -2.25 -12.89 -2.52
C LEU A 91 -1.90 -13.22 -1.08
N SER A 92 -1.57 -12.22 -0.28
CA SER A 92 -1.51 -12.31 1.17
C SER A 92 -2.87 -11.89 1.74
N GLU A 93 -3.73 -12.85 2.01
CA GLU A 93 -5.12 -12.65 2.39
C GLU A 93 -5.28 -12.60 3.90
N TRP A 94 -6.05 -11.64 4.38
CA TRP A 94 -6.43 -11.45 5.77
C TRP A 94 -7.93 -11.67 5.95
N HIS A 95 -8.33 -12.12 7.13
CA HIS A 95 -9.74 -12.20 7.50
C HIS A 95 -10.37 -10.80 7.54
N PRO A 96 -11.70 -10.71 7.29
CA PRO A 96 -12.41 -9.43 7.31
C PRO A 96 -12.12 -8.61 8.57
N ILE A 97 -12.00 -7.30 8.40
CA ILE A 97 -11.81 -6.37 9.51
C ILE A 97 -13.08 -6.34 10.36
N ILE A 98 -12.97 -6.75 11.63
CA ILE A 98 -14.08 -6.68 12.59
C ILE A 98 -14.20 -5.25 13.14
N ARG A 99 -13.07 -4.66 13.48
CA ARG A 99 -12.94 -3.24 13.87
C ARG A 99 -11.48 -2.80 13.81
N TYR A 100 -11.26 -1.52 13.61
CA TYR A 100 -9.92 -0.94 13.70
C TYR A 100 -9.41 -0.88 15.16
N GLY A 101 -8.07 -0.86 15.31
CA GLY A 101 -7.41 -0.77 16.61
C GLY A 101 -7.27 -2.07 17.39
N ILE A 102 -7.61 -3.21 16.78
CA ILE A 102 -7.30 -4.55 17.30
C ILE A 102 -6.40 -5.31 16.34
N PRO A 103 -5.66 -6.33 16.80
CA PRO A 103 -4.91 -7.21 15.91
C PRO A 103 -5.85 -7.87 14.89
N HIS A 104 -5.43 -7.91 13.63
CA HIS A 104 -6.12 -8.64 12.57
C HIS A 104 -5.44 -9.99 12.35
N ASP A 105 -6.24 -10.98 11.99
CA ASP A 105 -5.76 -12.34 11.74
C ASP A 105 -5.43 -12.51 10.27
N TRP A 106 -4.18 -12.90 10.01
CA TRP A 106 -3.75 -13.33 8.70
C TRP A 106 -4.32 -14.70 8.38
N CYS A 107 -4.76 -14.88 7.13
CA CYS A 107 -5.41 -16.09 6.68
C CYS A 107 -4.44 -17.01 5.94
N ARG A 108 -3.88 -16.54 4.82
CA ARG A 108 -3.02 -17.36 3.95
C ARG A 108 -2.22 -16.50 2.98
N VAL A 109 -1.23 -17.13 2.35
CA VAL A 109 -0.65 -16.67 1.08
C VAL A 109 -0.92 -17.72 0.00
N VAL A 110 -1.33 -17.29 -1.19
CA VAL A 110 -1.64 -18.15 -2.32
C VAL A 110 -1.25 -17.49 -3.63
N ARG A 111 -0.78 -18.27 -4.59
CA ARG A 111 -0.44 -17.78 -5.93
C ARG A 111 -1.72 -17.48 -6.71
N TYR A 112 -1.76 -16.35 -7.40
CA TYR A 112 -2.80 -16.02 -8.37
C TYR A 112 -2.62 -16.84 -9.67
N PRO A 113 -3.70 -17.34 -10.33
CA PRO A 113 -5.11 -17.05 -10.03
C PRO A 113 -5.66 -17.87 -8.85
N ALA A 114 -6.34 -17.18 -7.95
CA ALA A 114 -7.05 -17.80 -6.82
C ALA A 114 -8.23 -16.89 -6.42
N ALA A 115 -9.30 -17.53 -5.94
CA ALA A 115 -10.43 -16.79 -5.37
C ALA A 115 -10.15 -16.41 -3.91
N LEU A 116 -10.68 -15.28 -3.46
CA LEU A 116 -10.68 -14.92 -2.04
C LEU A 116 -11.58 -15.86 -1.25
N LEU A 117 -11.23 -16.15 0.00
CA LEU A 117 -12.04 -16.96 0.92
C LEU A 117 -13.29 -16.21 1.42
N SER A 118 -13.25 -14.89 1.39
CA SER A 118 -14.37 -14.03 1.73
C SER A 118 -14.40 -12.81 0.80
N LYS A 119 -15.61 -12.37 0.42
CA LYS A 119 -15.79 -11.13 -0.34
C LYS A 119 -15.37 -9.87 0.43
N SER A 120 -15.29 -9.96 1.75
CA SER A 120 -14.83 -8.89 2.62
C SER A 120 -13.39 -9.10 3.08
N ALA A 121 -12.65 -10.02 2.44
CA ALA A 121 -11.22 -10.18 2.68
C ALA A 121 -10.48 -8.96 2.16
N TRP A 122 -9.34 -8.71 2.76
CA TRP A 122 -8.41 -7.66 2.38
C TRP A 122 -6.98 -8.20 2.49
N GLY A 123 -6.02 -7.44 2.03
CA GLY A 123 -4.62 -7.84 2.17
C GLY A 123 -3.70 -7.15 1.18
N ASN A 124 -2.58 -7.81 0.92
CA ASN A 124 -1.59 -7.31 -0.01
C ASN A 124 -1.38 -8.27 -1.18
N LEU A 125 -1.20 -7.70 -2.35
CA LEU A 125 -0.67 -8.39 -3.53
C LEU A 125 0.85 -8.27 -3.48
N LEU A 126 1.55 -9.38 -3.71
CA LEU A 126 2.99 -9.42 -3.87
C LEU A 126 3.28 -9.88 -5.28
N ALA A 127 3.77 -8.99 -6.11
CA ALA A 127 4.11 -9.28 -7.49
C ALA A 127 5.62 -9.33 -7.68
N PHE A 128 6.13 -10.42 -8.22
CA PHE A 128 7.54 -10.67 -8.44
C PHE A 128 7.84 -10.71 -9.94
N ARG A 129 8.81 -9.93 -10.37
CA ARG A 129 9.35 -10.00 -11.74
C ARG A 129 10.06 -11.33 -11.99
N ASN A 130 10.78 -11.84 -11.00
CA ASN A 130 11.40 -13.15 -10.99
C ASN A 130 10.72 -13.98 -9.89
N ASP A 131 9.94 -14.99 -10.30
CA ASP A 131 9.17 -15.82 -9.36
C ASP A 131 10.09 -16.56 -8.37
N PRO A 132 10.01 -16.29 -7.05
CA PRO A 132 10.81 -17.02 -6.06
C PRO A 132 10.28 -18.43 -5.79
N GLY A 133 9.13 -18.78 -6.34
CA GLY A 133 8.42 -20.04 -6.11
C GLY A 133 7.52 -20.02 -4.87
N GLU A 134 6.38 -20.68 -4.98
CA GLU A 134 5.34 -20.67 -3.93
C GLU A 134 5.86 -21.16 -2.56
N ALA A 135 6.72 -22.19 -2.56
CA ALA A 135 7.30 -22.73 -1.33
C ALA A 135 8.15 -21.68 -0.58
N THR A 136 8.92 -20.88 -1.31
CA THR A 136 9.74 -19.80 -0.73
C THR A 136 8.87 -18.71 -0.14
N VAL A 137 7.85 -18.25 -0.88
CA VAL A 137 6.91 -17.23 -0.42
C VAL A 137 6.19 -17.72 0.84
N ARG A 138 5.65 -18.92 0.81
CA ARG A 138 4.96 -19.53 1.96
C ARG A 138 5.85 -19.61 3.19
N ALA A 139 7.09 -20.09 3.03
CA ALA A 139 8.04 -20.20 4.12
C ALA A 139 8.36 -18.83 4.75
N ALA A 140 8.48 -17.78 3.94
CA ALA A 140 8.71 -16.42 4.44
C ALA A 140 7.52 -15.92 5.28
N PHE A 141 6.29 -16.11 4.80
CA PHE A 141 5.08 -15.75 5.56
C PHE A 141 4.94 -16.54 6.86
N ASP A 142 5.19 -17.85 6.82
CA ASP A 142 5.16 -18.70 8.02
C ASP A 142 6.17 -18.23 9.08
N ALA A 143 7.35 -17.80 8.67
CA ALA A 143 8.36 -17.26 9.58
C ALA A 143 7.88 -15.93 10.21
N CYS A 144 7.30 -15.02 9.42
CA CYS A 144 6.74 -13.77 9.93
C CYS A 144 5.58 -13.98 10.91
N VAL A 145 4.66 -14.89 10.60
CA VAL A 145 3.52 -15.22 11.48
C VAL A 145 3.97 -15.85 12.78
N LYS A 146 4.94 -16.76 12.75
CA LYS A 146 5.53 -17.36 13.95
C LYS A 146 6.19 -16.30 14.82
N PHE A 147 6.99 -15.41 14.24
CA PHE A 147 7.63 -14.31 14.96
C PHE A 147 6.60 -13.44 15.68
N ARG A 148 5.50 -13.09 15.03
CA ARG A 148 4.42 -12.29 15.63
C ARG A 148 3.75 -12.99 16.81
N LYS A 149 3.56 -14.30 16.75
CA LYS A 149 2.95 -15.08 17.85
C LYS A 149 3.88 -15.25 19.05
N THR A 150 5.20 -15.25 18.83
CA THR A 150 6.20 -15.45 19.87
C THR A 150 6.68 -14.16 20.53
N THR A 151 6.44 -13.01 19.91
CA THR A 151 6.79 -11.70 20.45
C THR A 151 5.54 -11.05 21.03
N PRO A 152 5.35 -11.03 22.37
CA PRO A 152 4.23 -10.30 22.97
C PRO A 152 4.38 -8.83 22.60
N VAL A 153 3.44 -8.28 21.87
CA VAL A 153 3.31 -6.83 21.74
C VAL A 153 2.98 -6.32 23.13
N GLN A 154 3.96 -5.75 23.82
CA GLN A 154 3.68 -4.94 24.99
C GLN A 154 2.91 -3.71 24.51
N LEU A 155 1.60 -3.81 24.49
CA LEU A 155 0.73 -2.65 24.45
C LEU A 155 1.05 -1.87 25.74
N LYS A 156 1.98 -0.92 25.65
CA LYS A 156 2.04 0.14 26.64
C LYS A 156 0.67 0.80 26.57
N ASN A 157 -0.10 0.64 27.64
CA ASN A 157 -1.24 1.48 27.92
C ASN A 157 -0.71 2.92 27.95
N ALA A 158 -0.72 3.58 26.81
CA ALA A 158 -0.64 5.01 26.76
C ALA A 158 -1.96 5.49 27.38
N ALA A 159 -1.92 5.80 28.66
CA ALA A 159 -2.93 6.63 29.26
C ALA A 159 -3.01 7.87 28.37
N ASP A 160 -4.18 8.10 27.81
CA ASP A 160 -4.51 9.28 27.02
C ASP A 160 -4.18 10.54 27.85
N PRO A 161 -3.13 11.31 27.53
CA PRO A 161 -2.95 12.62 28.11
C PRO A 161 -3.94 13.50 27.35
N GLY A 162 -5.03 13.85 28.01
CA GLY A 162 -6.01 14.82 27.53
C GLY A 162 -5.35 16.05 26.87
N PRO A 163 -6.11 16.84 26.09
CA PRO A 163 -5.56 17.85 25.18
C PRO A 163 -4.75 18.89 25.95
N ALA A 164 -3.44 18.78 25.86
CA ALA A 164 -2.54 19.85 26.27
C ALA A 164 -2.65 20.96 25.22
N ASN A 165 -3.26 22.02 25.63
CA ASN A 165 -3.20 23.32 25.01
C ASN A 165 -1.74 23.78 25.10
N ASP A 166 -0.99 23.82 23.99
CA ASP A 166 0.20 24.66 23.98
C ASP A 166 0.54 25.18 22.57
N ASP A 167 0.51 26.46 22.54
CA ASP A 167 0.88 27.46 21.58
C ASP A 167 2.42 27.48 21.40
N LYS A 168 2.85 27.74 20.17
CA LYS A 168 4.21 28.13 19.77
C LYS A 168 5.33 27.06 19.81
N ARG A 169 5.49 26.35 18.70
CA ARG A 169 6.84 25.98 18.26
C ARG A 169 7.03 26.36 16.79
N SER A 170 7.97 27.28 16.58
CA SER A 170 8.59 27.60 15.30
C SER A 170 9.12 26.32 14.64
N ARG A 171 8.76 26.07 13.39
CA ARG A 171 9.31 24.99 12.56
C ARG A 171 10.77 25.30 12.28
N PRO A 172 11.67 24.32 12.36
CA PRO A 172 13.00 24.48 11.79
C PRO A 172 12.92 24.53 10.26
N ASP A 173 13.81 25.29 9.65
CA ASP A 173 13.89 25.61 8.24
C ASP A 173 13.78 24.37 7.34
N ASP A 174 12.86 24.43 6.39
CA ASP A 174 12.64 23.41 5.35
C ASP A 174 13.78 23.50 4.32
N PRO A 175 14.53 22.42 4.06
CA PRO A 175 15.67 22.44 3.14
C PRO A 175 15.29 22.39 1.65
N TYR A 176 14.01 22.49 1.28
CA TYR A 176 13.59 22.40 -0.11
C TYR A 176 13.26 23.77 -0.70
N PRO A 177 14.01 24.25 -1.72
CA PRO A 177 13.69 25.51 -2.39
C PRO A 177 12.42 25.36 -3.24
N VAL A 178 11.44 26.21 -2.98
CA VAL A 178 10.26 26.37 -3.84
C VAL A 178 10.69 26.99 -5.16
N ALA A 179 10.53 26.28 -6.26
CA ALA A 179 10.73 26.82 -7.60
C ALA A 179 9.65 27.85 -7.91
N SER A 180 9.98 29.13 -7.91
CA SER A 180 9.13 30.21 -8.36
C SER A 180 9.09 30.24 -9.88
N GLY A 181 8.08 29.62 -10.49
CA GLY A 181 7.72 29.79 -11.91
C GLY A 181 6.74 30.94 -12.05
N GLN A 182 7.18 32.07 -12.61
CA GLN A 182 6.27 33.11 -13.10
C GLN A 182 5.77 32.73 -14.51
N PRO A 183 4.48 32.95 -14.81
CA PRO A 183 3.97 32.84 -16.18
C PRO A 183 4.27 34.15 -16.95
N SER A 184 4.78 34.00 -18.12
CA SER A 184 4.73 35.01 -19.19
C SER A 184 3.67 34.63 -20.21
#